data_fc752cca99a0d3586f4fca680beb152e
#
_entry.id   fc752cca99a0d3586f4fca680beb152e
#
_cell.length_a   1.000
_cell.length_b   1.000
_cell.length_c   1.000
_cell.angle_alpha   90.00
_cell.angle_beta   90.00
_cell.angle_gamma   90.00
#
_symmetry.space_group_name_H-M   'P 1'
#
loop_
_entity.id
_entity.type
_entity.pdbx_description
1 polymer ?
#
loop_
_entity_poly.entity_id
_entity_poly.type
_entity_poly.pdbx_seq_one_letter_code
_entity_poly.pdbx_strand_id
1 'polypeptide(L)'
;YPLRRQRQMCIRDSVQKVSDAILRSRAGIANPNRPIGSFLFLGPTGVGKTELAKALAQALFDDEKNMVRIDMTEYMEKFSVSRLIGAPPGYVGYEEGGQLTEAVRRHPYSVVLFDEVEKAHPDVFNILLQVLDDGRITDSQGRTVDFKNTIIILTSNLGSDIILEDLEKNRANGKNELSAEARDKIDLLLKRQFRPEFLNRLDDIVYYKSLTKDEIGGIVDLMLADLRSRLADKQLKLVVTDAAKSVIVDDGYDPIYGARPLKRYIQANVETMIAKEIIGGNHVPGDTLTVDAENGKLVLR
;
A
#
# COMPACT_ATOMS: atom_id res chain seq x y z
N TYR A 1 6.06 -13.46 15.85
CA TYR A 1 6.46 -12.05 15.86
C TYR A 1 5.37 -11.22 16.52
N PRO A 2 5.62 -10.56 17.68
CA PRO A 2 4.60 -9.81 18.44
C PRO A 2 4.02 -8.60 17.70
N LEU A 3 4.73 -8.02 16.74
CA LEU A 3 4.31 -6.85 15.96
C LEU A 3 3.18 -7.11 14.95
N ARG A 4 2.86 -8.38 14.66
CA ARG A 4 1.73 -8.76 13.80
C ARG A 4 0.35 -8.65 14.46
N ARG A 5 0.27 -8.64 15.80
CA ARG A 5 -1.03 -8.67 16.51
C ARG A 5 -1.76 -7.33 16.59
N GLN A 6 -1.08 -6.18 16.47
CA GLN A 6 -1.68 -4.87 16.69
C GLN A 6 -2.16 -4.11 15.41
N ARG A 7 -1.71 -4.49 14.21
CA ARG A 7 -2.26 -3.98 12.92
C ARG A 7 -3.62 -4.62 12.54
N GLN A 8 -4.40 -5.14 13.48
CA GLN A 8 -5.17 -6.37 13.25
C GLN A 8 -6.66 -6.20 13.01
N MET A 9 -7.28 -5.03 12.86
CA MET A 9 -8.73 -5.05 12.62
C MET A 9 -9.17 -4.72 11.19
N CYS A 10 -8.61 -3.71 10.52
CA CYS A 10 -8.95 -3.44 9.11
C CYS A 10 -8.05 -4.21 8.14
N ILE A 11 -6.78 -4.39 8.51
CA ILE A 11 -5.81 -5.19 7.74
C ILE A 11 -6.12 -6.68 7.87
N ARG A 12 -6.72 -7.15 8.98
CA ARG A 12 -7.01 -8.56 9.22
C ARG A 12 -7.93 -9.15 8.15
N ASP A 13 -9.03 -8.48 7.82
CA ASP A 13 -9.96 -8.94 6.79
C ASP A 13 -9.29 -8.97 5.42
N SER A 14 -8.46 -7.95 5.12
CA SER A 14 -7.68 -7.88 3.89
C SER A 14 -6.65 -9.00 3.81
N VAL A 15 -5.90 -9.22 4.89
CA VAL A 15 -4.90 -10.29 5.00
C VAL A 15 -5.58 -11.66 4.92
N GLN A 16 -6.76 -11.82 5.54
CA GLN A 16 -7.50 -13.08 5.50
C GLN A 16 -7.95 -13.41 4.08
N LYS A 17 -8.58 -12.46 3.37
CA LYS A 17 -9.03 -12.66 1.99
C LYS A 17 -7.89 -13.01 1.04
N VAL A 18 -6.77 -12.30 1.14
CA VAL A 18 -5.56 -12.61 0.36
C VAL A 18 -4.99 -13.98 0.76
N SER A 19 -4.92 -14.28 2.05
CA SER A 19 -4.45 -15.60 2.54
C SER A 19 -5.31 -16.75 2.04
N ASP A 20 -6.63 -16.57 2.04
CA ASP A 20 -7.57 -17.59 1.55
C ASP A 20 -7.40 -17.85 0.04
N ALA A 21 -7.13 -16.81 -0.76
CA ALA A 21 -6.83 -16.97 -2.19
C ALA A 21 -5.51 -17.74 -2.40
N ILE A 22 -4.48 -17.41 -1.62
CA ILE A 22 -3.19 -18.10 -1.66
C ILE A 22 -3.36 -19.58 -1.25
N LEU A 23 -4.14 -19.85 -0.21
CA LEU A 23 -4.43 -21.21 0.22
C LEU A 23 -5.14 -22.01 -0.88
N ARG A 24 -6.13 -21.42 -1.56
CA ARG A 24 -6.79 -22.05 -2.72
C ARG A 24 -5.81 -22.34 -3.85
N SER A 25 -4.92 -21.41 -4.16
CA SER A 25 -3.89 -21.60 -5.19
C SER A 25 -2.91 -22.71 -4.82
N ARG A 26 -2.40 -22.71 -3.58
CA ARG A 26 -1.48 -23.74 -3.08
C ARG A 26 -2.11 -25.14 -2.98
N ALA A 27 -3.39 -25.18 -2.71
CA ALA A 27 -4.18 -26.44 -2.68
C ALA A 27 -4.46 -26.97 -4.09
N GLY A 28 -4.11 -26.25 -5.15
CA GLY A 28 -4.35 -26.65 -6.55
C GLY A 28 -5.83 -26.63 -6.97
N ILE A 29 -6.71 -25.96 -6.20
CA ILE A 29 -8.14 -25.84 -6.49
C ILE A 29 -8.51 -24.51 -7.17
N ALA A 30 -7.54 -23.56 -7.26
CA ALA A 30 -7.72 -22.33 -8.02
C ALA A 30 -7.65 -22.59 -9.52
N ASN A 31 -8.23 -21.68 -10.32
CA ASN A 31 -8.13 -21.77 -11.78
C ASN A 31 -6.65 -21.62 -12.23
N PRO A 32 -6.04 -22.63 -12.88
CA PRO A 32 -4.62 -22.60 -13.23
C PRO A 32 -4.28 -21.57 -14.34
N ASN A 33 -5.28 -21.00 -14.99
CA ASN A 33 -5.11 -20.01 -16.06
C ASN A 33 -5.29 -18.56 -15.58
N ARG A 34 -5.38 -18.32 -14.27
CA ARG A 34 -5.55 -16.99 -13.69
C ARG A 34 -4.41 -16.66 -12.73
N PRO A 35 -4.16 -15.40 -12.39
CA PRO A 35 -3.27 -15.02 -11.30
C PRO A 35 -3.63 -15.73 -10.00
N ILE A 36 -2.68 -15.85 -9.07
CA ILE A 36 -2.89 -16.43 -7.72
C ILE A 36 -4.07 -15.77 -7.00
N GLY A 37 -4.21 -14.45 -7.18
CA GLY A 37 -5.32 -13.67 -6.66
C GLY A 37 -5.34 -12.27 -7.26
N SER A 38 -6.53 -11.67 -7.29
CA SER A 38 -6.78 -10.35 -7.85
C SER A 38 -7.69 -9.55 -6.91
N PHE A 39 -7.21 -8.43 -6.40
CA PHE A 39 -7.87 -7.67 -5.35
C PHE A 39 -7.97 -6.19 -5.67
N LEU A 40 -9.12 -5.58 -5.37
CA LEU A 40 -9.29 -4.13 -5.37
C LEU A 40 -9.31 -3.60 -3.93
N PHE A 41 -8.32 -2.78 -3.58
CA PHE A 41 -8.20 -2.14 -2.28
C PHE A 41 -8.78 -0.74 -2.33
N LEU A 42 -9.92 -0.54 -1.69
CA LEU A 42 -10.63 0.74 -1.61
C LEU A 42 -10.44 1.41 -0.27
N GLY A 43 -10.31 2.71 -0.25
CA GLY A 43 -10.32 3.49 0.98
C GLY A 43 -9.41 4.70 0.96
N PRO A 44 -9.40 5.48 2.06
CA PRO A 44 -8.66 6.73 2.18
C PRO A 44 -7.17 6.58 1.90
N THR A 45 -6.53 7.70 1.59
CA THR A 45 -5.08 7.77 1.42
C THR A 45 -4.37 7.51 2.76
N GLY A 46 -3.19 6.91 2.71
CA GLY A 46 -2.36 6.76 3.91
C GLY A 46 -2.81 5.72 4.93
N VAL A 47 -3.78 4.85 4.60
CA VAL A 47 -4.24 3.75 5.47
C VAL A 47 -3.42 2.46 5.35
N GLY A 48 -2.39 2.44 4.48
CA GLY A 48 -1.47 1.31 4.36
C GLY A 48 -1.75 0.34 3.21
N LYS A 49 -2.55 0.71 2.19
CA LYS A 49 -2.82 -0.14 1.01
C LYS A 49 -1.53 -0.61 0.33
N THR A 50 -0.63 0.31 0.01
CA THR A 50 0.68 0.02 -0.61
C THR A 50 1.62 -0.74 0.32
N GLU A 51 1.59 -0.44 1.64
CA GLU A 51 2.42 -1.16 2.61
C GLU A 51 2.00 -2.63 2.78
N LEU A 52 0.69 -2.94 2.65
CA LEU A 52 0.26 -4.33 2.63
C LEU A 52 0.78 -5.06 1.40
N ALA A 53 0.79 -4.42 0.22
CA ALA A 53 1.34 -5.02 -1.00
C ALA A 53 2.84 -5.37 -0.85
N LYS A 54 3.64 -4.49 -0.23
CA LYS A 54 5.05 -4.77 0.09
C LYS A 54 5.18 -5.92 1.09
N ALA A 55 4.40 -5.89 2.16
CA ALA A 55 4.42 -6.94 3.16
C ALA A 55 4.02 -8.32 2.58
N LEU A 56 3.12 -8.34 1.59
CA LEU A 56 2.77 -9.55 0.86
C LEU A 56 3.92 -10.03 -0.03
N ALA A 57 4.61 -9.13 -0.74
CA ALA A 57 5.78 -9.49 -1.54
C ALA A 57 6.89 -10.10 -0.67
N GLN A 58 7.18 -9.49 0.47
CA GLN A 58 8.13 -10.02 1.45
C GLN A 58 7.71 -11.39 2.01
N ALA A 59 6.43 -11.55 2.34
CA ALA A 59 5.94 -12.78 3.00
C ALA A 59 5.79 -13.97 2.06
N LEU A 60 5.56 -13.73 0.77
CA LEU A 60 5.25 -14.77 -0.21
C LEU A 60 6.39 -15.05 -1.17
N PHE A 61 7.19 -14.04 -1.45
CA PHE A 61 8.27 -14.08 -2.43
C PHE A 61 9.62 -13.68 -1.84
N ASP A 62 9.73 -13.66 -0.50
CA ASP A 62 10.96 -13.49 0.30
C ASP A 62 11.70 -12.15 0.12
N ASP A 63 11.24 -11.25 -0.76
CA ASP A 63 11.83 -9.91 -0.95
C ASP A 63 10.75 -8.89 -1.30
N GLU A 64 10.79 -7.73 -0.64
CA GLU A 64 9.94 -6.58 -0.98
C GLU A 64 10.16 -6.07 -2.42
N LYS A 65 11.34 -6.34 -3.01
CA LYS A 65 11.67 -6.01 -4.40
C LYS A 65 10.87 -6.81 -5.41
N ASN A 66 10.30 -7.95 -5.00
CA ASN A 66 9.36 -8.72 -5.81
C ASN A 66 7.95 -8.09 -5.85
N MET A 67 7.90 -6.76 -5.71
CA MET A 67 6.72 -5.95 -5.96
C MET A 67 6.95 -5.06 -7.19
N VAL A 68 6.16 -5.27 -8.23
CA VAL A 68 6.08 -4.40 -9.40
C VAL A 68 5.01 -3.36 -9.14
N ARG A 69 5.40 -2.09 -8.98
CA ARG A 69 4.46 -0.99 -8.78
C ARG A 69 4.32 -0.16 -10.05
N ILE A 70 3.07 0.05 -10.47
CA ILE A 70 2.69 0.86 -11.62
C ILE A 70 1.70 1.91 -11.14
N ASP A 71 2.08 3.19 -11.25
CA ASP A 71 1.24 4.33 -10.90
C ASP A 71 0.34 4.68 -12.09
N MET A 72 -0.96 4.53 -11.93
CA MET A 72 -1.92 4.75 -13.01
C MET A 72 -2.11 6.22 -13.38
N THR A 73 -1.59 7.15 -12.56
CA THR A 73 -1.56 8.57 -12.93
C THR A 73 -0.64 8.85 -14.13
N GLU A 74 0.35 7.97 -14.41
CA GLU A 74 1.20 8.04 -15.59
C GLU A 74 0.52 7.50 -16.85
N TYR A 75 -0.65 6.85 -16.71
CA TYR A 75 -1.39 6.16 -17.78
C TYR A 75 -2.80 6.71 -18.01
N MET A 76 -2.96 8.02 -17.79
CA MET A 76 -4.22 8.74 -18.01
C MET A 76 -4.53 8.95 -19.50
N GLU A 77 -3.50 9.01 -20.33
CA GLU A 77 -3.63 9.25 -21.77
C GLU A 77 -3.47 7.97 -22.58
N LYS A 78 -4.16 7.91 -23.74
CA LYS A 78 -4.14 6.74 -24.62
C LYS A 78 -2.72 6.34 -25.05
N PHE A 79 -1.85 7.31 -25.33
CA PHE A 79 -0.47 7.03 -25.73
C PHE A 79 0.35 6.35 -24.63
N SER A 80 0.05 6.65 -23.37
CA SER A 80 0.75 6.05 -22.25
C SER A 80 0.48 4.55 -22.11
N VAL A 81 -0.69 4.08 -22.58
CA VAL A 81 -1.10 2.68 -22.46
C VAL A 81 -0.14 1.74 -23.18
N SER A 82 0.40 2.16 -24.34
CA SER A 82 1.40 1.37 -25.07
C SER A 82 2.68 1.16 -24.28
N ARG A 83 3.02 2.03 -23.32
CA ARG A 83 4.17 1.85 -22.46
C ARG A 83 4.06 0.64 -21.52
N LEU A 84 2.83 0.18 -21.23
CA LEU A 84 2.62 -1.01 -20.40
C LEU A 84 3.05 -2.31 -21.08
N ILE A 85 2.71 -2.45 -22.38
CA ILE A 85 2.93 -3.66 -23.18
C ILE A 85 4.02 -3.50 -24.23
N GLY A 86 4.57 -2.29 -24.41
CA GLY A 86 5.58 -1.92 -25.39
C GLY A 86 4.99 -1.14 -26.57
N ALA A 87 5.85 -0.31 -27.19
CA ALA A 87 5.49 0.45 -28.38
C ALA A 87 5.36 -0.48 -29.62
N PRO A 88 4.47 -0.20 -30.56
CA PRO A 88 4.37 -0.96 -31.81
C PRO A 88 5.65 -0.87 -32.65
N PRO A 89 5.90 -1.82 -33.57
CA PRO A 89 7.04 -1.77 -34.48
C PRO A 89 7.13 -0.43 -35.23
N GLY A 90 8.34 0.15 -35.27
CA GLY A 90 8.59 1.43 -35.94
C GLY A 90 8.38 2.68 -35.08
N TYR A 91 7.92 2.54 -33.85
CA TYR A 91 7.81 3.66 -32.90
C TYR A 91 9.01 3.70 -31.94
N VAL A 92 9.31 4.89 -31.43
CA VAL A 92 10.37 5.11 -30.43
C VAL A 92 10.03 4.31 -29.16
N GLY A 93 11.01 3.56 -28.62
CA GLY A 93 10.83 2.72 -27.44
C GLY A 93 10.40 1.27 -27.74
N TYR A 94 10.32 0.85 -29.02
CA TYR A 94 9.97 -0.55 -29.36
C TYR A 94 10.97 -1.56 -28.77
N GLU A 95 12.28 -1.24 -28.77
CA GLU A 95 13.32 -2.14 -28.25
C GLU A 95 13.33 -2.22 -26.71
N GLU A 96 12.79 -1.22 -26.04
CA GLU A 96 12.75 -1.17 -24.56
C GLU A 96 11.73 -2.15 -23.96
N GLY A 97 10.73 -2.58 -24.74
CA GLY A 97 9.62 -3.41 -24.28
C GLY A 97 8.62 -2.63 -23.42
N GLY A 98 7.61 -3.33 -22.90
CA GLY A 98 6.60 -2.72 -22.03
C GLY A 98 7.01 -2.73 -20.56
N GLN A 99 6.73 -1.67 -19.84
CA GLN A 99 7.09 -1.56 -18.42
C GLN A 99 6.47 -2.69 -17.57
N LEU A 100 5.20 -2.99 -17.79
CA LEU A 100 4.52 -4.07 -17.09
C LEU A 100 5.06 -5.44 -17.53
N THR A 101 5.13 -5.66 -18.85
CA THR A 101 5.51 -6.96 -19.41
C THR A 101 6.96 -7.32 -19.11
N GLU A 102 7.90 -6.37 -19.22
CA GLU A 102 9.31 -6.58 -18.87
C GLU A 102 9.50 -6.80 -17.37
N ALA A 103 8.79 -6.04 -16.51
CA ALA A 103 8.89 -6.20 -15.07
C ALA A 103 8.44 -7.59 -14.61
N VAL A 104 7.28 -8.06 -15.10
CA VAL A 104 6.76 -9.39 -14.75
C VAL A 104 7.58 -10.51 -15.39
N ARG A 105 8.09 -10.32 -16.61
CA ARG A 105 9.00 -11.29 -17.24
C ARG A 105 10.28 -11.52 -16.44
N ARG A 106 10.81 -10.46 -15.81
CA ARG A 106 12.00 -10.53 -14.93
C ARG A 106 11.68 -11.07 -13.55
N HIS A 107 10.47 -10.79 -13.04
CA HIS A 107 9.99 -11.22 -11.73
C HIS A 107 8.65 -11.94 -11.85
N PRO A 108 8.65 -13.20 -12.36
CA PRO A 108 7.39 -13.93 -12.61
C PRO A 108 6.64 -14.30 -11.33
N TYR A 109 7.33 -14.32 -10.19
CA TYR A 109 6.76 -14.49 -8.86
C TYR A 109 6.77 -13.14 -8.15
N SER A 110 5.71 -12.37 -8.31
CA SER A 110 5.66 -11.00 -7.79
C SER A 110 4.26 -10.55 -7.40
N VAL A 111 4.20 -9.52 -6.58
CA VAL A 111 2.98 -8.73 -6.38
C VAL A 111 2.99 -7.59 -7.39
N VAL A 112 1.99 -7.53 -8.25
CA VAL A 112 1.80 -6.42 -9.21
C VAL A 112 0.78 -5.46 -8.64
N LEU A 113 1.22 -4.27 -8.27
CA LEU A 113 0.42 -3.21 -7.70
C LEU A 113 0.11 -2.14 -8.75
N PHE A 114 -1.15 -1.98 -9.08
CA PHE A 114 -1.67 -0.86 -9.87
C PHE A 114 -2.23 0.21 -8.91
N ASP A 115 -1.51 1.31 -8.75
CA ASP A 115 -1.87 2.36 -7.79
C ASP A 115 -2.76 3.42 -8.47
N GLU A 116 -3.82 3.89 -7.76
CA GLU A 116 -4.79 4.89 -8.23
C GLU A 116 -5.48 4.49 -9.56
N VAL A 117 -6.00 3.25 -9.62
CA VAL A 117 -6.54 2.65 -10.83
C VAL A 117 -7.71 3.44 -11.45
N GLU A 118 -8.43 4.23 -10.67
CA GLU A 118 -9.49 5.13 -11.14
C GLU A 118 -9.01 6.25 -12.07
N LYS A 119 -7.71 6.52 -12.11
CA LYS A 119 -7.09 7.53 -12.97
C LYS A 119 -6.71 6.98 -14.34
N ALA A 120 -6.65 5.66 -14.49
CA ALA A 120 -6.20 5.01 -15.70
C ALA A 120 -7.10 5.30 -16.91
N HIS A 121 -6.48 5.41 -18.09
CA HIS A 121 -7.22 5.45 -19.34
C HIS A 121 -8.06 4.16 -19.52
N PRO A 122 -9.27 4.21 -20.12
CA PRO A 122 -10.12 3.04 -20.31
C PRO A 122 -9.45 1.85 -21.01
N ASP A 123 -8.49 2.08 -21.90
CA ASP A 123 -7.77 1.02 -22.61
C ASP A 123 -6.84 0.19 -21.69
N VAL A 124 -6.43 0.73 -20.54
CA VAL A 124 -5.68 -0.03 -19.51
C VAL A 124 -6.52 -1.20 -19.00
N PHE A 125 -7.84 -1.00 -18.84
CA PHE A 125 -8.73 -2.06 -18.36
C PHE A 125 -8.84 -3.22 -19.34
N ASN A 126 -8.69 -2.97 -20.65
CA ASN A 126 -8.67 -4.04 -21.66
C ASN A 126 -7.42 -4.95 -21.47
N ILE A 127 -6.27 -4.35 -21.12
CA ILE A 127 -5.05 -5.10 -20.78
C ILE A 127 -5.25 -5.88 -19.50
N LEU A 128 -5.80 -5.23 -18.45
CA LEU A 128 -6.05 -5.88 -17.18
C LEU A 128 -7.05 -7.03 -17.29
N LEU A 129 -8.11 -6.90 -18.10
CA LEU A 129 -9.04 -7.97 -18.36
C LEU A 129 -8.35 -9.21 -18.95
N GLN A 130 -7.42 -9.03 -19.89
CA GLN A 130 -6.65 -10.13 -20.46
C GLN A 130 -5.78 -10.82 -19.39
N VAL A 131 -5.13 -10.05 -18.48
CA VAL A 131 -4.38 -10.61 -17.35
C VAL A 131 -5.29 -11.41 -16.42
N LEU A 132 -6.45 -10.85 -16.06
CA LEU A 132 -7.37 -11.45 -15.11
C LEU A 132 -8.08 -12.69 -15.62
N ASP A 133 -8.33 -12.79 -16.95
CA ASP A 133 -9.00 -13.92 -17.56
C ASP A 133 -8.05 -15.03 -17.98
N ASP A 134 -6.98 -14.67 -18.73
CA ASP A 134 -6.07 -15.63 -19.35
C ASP A 134 -4.76 -15.81 -18.56
N GLY A 135 -4.51 -14.99 -17.54
CA GLY A 135 -3.26 -15.00 -16.76
C GLY A 135 -2.01 -14.72 -17.60
N ARG A 136 -2.17 -14.08 -18.78
CA ARG A 136 -1.07 -13.77 -19.70
C ARG A 136 -1.36 -12.56 -20.57
N ILE A 137 -0.31 -11.92 -21.06
CA ILE A 137 -0.40 -10.84 -22.06
C ILE A 137 0.64 -11.11 -23.15
N THR A 138 0.32 -10.78 -24.38
CA THR A 138 1.30 -10.72 -25.48
C THR A 138 1.80 -9.28 -25.60
N ASP A 139 3.12 -9.08 -25.49
CA ASP A 139 3.74 -7.78 -25.64
C ASP A 139 3.82 -7.35 -27.13
N SER A 140 4.27 -6.11 -27.36
CA SER A 140 4.41 -5.56 -28.72
C SER A 140 5.44 -6.29 -29.59
N GLN A 141 6.33 -7.09 -29.00
CA GLN A 141 7.33 -7.91 -29.68
C GLN A 141 6.84 -9.33 -29.96
N GLY A 142 5.56 -9.63 -29.66
CA GLY A 142 4.96 -10.94 -29.86
C GLY A 142 5.31 -11.98 -28.79
N ARG A 143 5.96 -11.57 -27.69
CA ARG A 143 6.31 -12.48 -26.58
C ARG A 143 5.13 -12.57 -25.61
N THR A 144 4.80 -13.79 -25.20
CA THR A 144 3.78 -14.03 -24.19
C THR A 144 4.42 -13.92 -22.79
N VAL A 145 3.86 -13.07 -21.95
CA VAL A 145 4.27 -12.88 -20.56
C VAL A 145 3.22 -13.51 -19.64
N ASP A 146 3.67 -14.38 -18.74
CA ASP A 146 2.83 -15.17 -17.83
C ASP A 146 2.64 -14.45 -16.49
N PHE A 147 1.39 -14.27 -16.06
CA PHE A 147 0.98 -13.66 -14.79
C PHE A 147 0.39 -14.66 -13.80
N LYS A 148 0.38 -15.96 -14.11
CA LYS A 148 -0.28 -16.98 -13.28
C LYS A 148 0.32 -17.12 -11.89
N ASN A 149 1.61 -16.79 -11.74
CA ASN A 149 2.31 -16.80 -10.45
C ASN A 149 2.36 -15.43 -9.78
N THR A 150 1.56 -14.47 -10.24
CA THR A 150 1.50 -13.13 -9.65
C THR A 150 0.25 -12.94 -8.79
N ILE A 151 0.31 -11.99 -7.88
CA ILE A 151 -0.85 -11.44 -7.17
C ILE A 151 -1.10 -10.04 -7.71
N ILE A 152 -2.29 -9.80 -8.21
CA ILE A 152 -2.70 -8.50 -8.74
C ILE A 152 -3.40 -7.71 -7.64
N ILE A 153 -2.88 -6.55 -7.33
CA ILE A 153 -3.48 -5.61 -6.38
C ILE A 153 -3.74 -4.29 -7.11
N LEU A 154 -4.97 -3.85 -7.06
CA LEU A 154 -5.39 -2.55 -7.56
C LEU A 154 -5.74 -1.68 -6.37
N THR A 155 -5.27 -0.44 -6.30
CA THR A 155 -5.68 0.49 -5.26
C THR A 155 -6.53 1.60 -5.84
N SER A 156 -7.51 2.05 -5.05
CA SER A 156 -8.34 3.19 -5.42
C SER A 156 -8.73 3.99 -4.17
N ASN A 157 -8.93 5.29 -4.38
CA ASN A 157 -9.44 6.21 -3.38
C ASN A 157 -10.94 6.51 -3.58
N LEU A 158 -11.61 5.82 -4.51
CA LEU A 158 -13.04 5.97 -4.75
C LEU A 158 -13.86 5.69 -3.49
N GLY A 159 -14.83 6.57 -3.20
CA GLY A 159 -15.70 6.44 -2.05
C GLY A 159 -15.03 6.68 -0.69
N SER A 160 -13.82 7.26 -0.67
CA SER A 160 -13.10 7.56 0.58
C SER A 160 -13.87 8.53 1.48
N ASP A 161 -14.54 9.50 0.90
CA ASP A 161 -15.45 10.44 1.56
C ASP A 161 -16.62 9.72 2.23
N ILE A 162 -17.26 8.79 1.53
CA ILE A 162 -18.37 7.98 2.09
C ILE A 162 -17.87 7.12 3.24
N ILE A 163 -16.68 6.52 3.10
CA ILE A 163 -16.08 5.69 4.15
C ILE A 163 -15.79 6.52 5.40
N LEU A 164 -15.22 7.73 5.23
CA LEU A 164 -14.89 8.61 6.35
C LEU A 164 -16.15 9.09 7.08
N GLU A 165 -17.15 9.58 6.35
CA GLU A 165 -18.40 10.04 6.94
C GLU A 165 -19.17 8.93 7.68
N ASP A 166 -19.23 7.72 7.10
CA ASP A 166 -19.91 6.58 7.72
C ASP A 166 -19.21 6.14 8.99
N LEU A 167 -17.86 6.09 8.98
CA LEU A 167 -17.10 5.72 10.16
C LEU A 167 -17.18 6.75 11.28
N GLU A 168 -17.25 8.05 10.98
CA GLU A 168 -17.48 9.09 11.99
C GLU A 168 -18.84 8.89 12.67
N LYS A 169 -19.92 8.66 11.90
CA LYS A 169 -21.26 8.37 12.42
C LYS A 169 -21.29 7.08 13.25
N ASN A 170 -20.63 6.04 12.81
CA ASN A 170 -20.61 4.75 13.47
C ASN A 170 -19.77 4.75 14.74
N ARG A 171 -18.67 5.52 14.80
CA ARG A 171 -17.84 5.70 16.01
C ARG A 171 -18.65 6.35 17.14
N ALA A 172 -19.51 7.33 16.83
CA ALA A 172 -20.42 7.91 17.80
C ALA A 172 -21.37 6.86 18.43
N ASN A 173 -21.65 5.76 17.71
CA ASN A 173 -22.49 4.64 18.14
C ASN A 173 -21.68 3.43 18.66
N GLY A 174 -20.36 3.57 18.86
CA GLY A 174 -19.48 2.49 19.36
C GLY A 174 -19.21 1.36 18.35
N LYS A 175 -19.55 1.55 17.07
CA LYS A 175 -19.30 0.59 15.99
C LYS A 175 -18.13 1.05 15.11
N ASN A 176 -17.24 0.12 14.77
CA ASN A 176 -16.11 0.39 13.88
C ASN A 176 -16.20 -0.41 12.57
N GLU A 177 -17.41 -0.52 12.05
CA GLU A 177 -17.70 -1.24 10.80
C GLU A 177 -18.41 -0.32 9.81
N LEU A 178 -18.14 -0.56 8.51
CA LEU A 178 -18.83 0.13 7.43
C LEU A 178 -20.28 -0.33 7.38
N SER A 179 -21.23 0.61 7.35
CA SER A 179 -22.66 0.29 7.25
C SER A 179 -22.98 -0.34 5.89
N ALA A 180 -24.08 -1.10 5.83
CA ALA A 180 -24.58 -1.67 4.58
C ALA A 180 -24.92 -0.55 3.56
N GLU A 181 -25.51 0.55 4.03
CA GLU A 181 -25.85 1.70 3.18
C GLU A 181 -24.60 2.36 2.56
N ALA A 182 -23.50 2.47 3.32
CA ALA A 182 -22.26 3.02 2.80
C ALA A 182 -21.63 2.07 1.76
N ARG A 183 -21.68 0.76 2.01
CA ARG A 183 -21.23 -0.25 1.04
C ARG A 183 -22.01 -0.16 -0.27
N ASP A 184 -23.33 -0.10 -0.21
CA ASP A 184 -24.20 0.01 -1.39
C ASP A 184 -23.90 1.27 -2.20
N LYS A 185 -23.63 2.41 -1.53
CA LYS A 185 -23.23 3.66 -2.20
C LYS A 185 -21.88 3.52 -2.91
N ILE A 186 -20.92 2.89 -2.26
CA ILE A 186 -19.60 2.65 -2.85
C ILE A 186 -19.71 1.69 -4.04
N ASP A 187 -20.50 0.63 -3.93
CA ASP A 187 -20.74 -0.31 -5.02
C ASP A 187 -21.39 0.37 -6.24
N LEU A 188 -22.28 1.34 -6.01
CA LEU A 188 -22.85 2.16 -7.08
C LEU A 188 -21.77 3.04 -7.75
N LEU A 189 -20.86 3.63 -6.98
CA LEU A 189 -19.74 4.40 -7.54
C LEU A 189 -18.80 3.52 -8.36
N LEU A 190 -18.48 2.32 -7.85
CA LEU A 190 -17.64 1.36 -8.57
C LEU A 190 -18.24 0.96 -9.91
N LYS A 191 -19.55 0.65 -9.94
CA LYS A 191 -20.28 0.30 -11.19
C LYS A 191 -20.37 1.45 -12.18
N ARG A 192 -20.25 2.71 -11.73
CA ARG A 192 -20.18 3.88 -12.62
C ARG A 192 -18.78 4.09 -13.20
N GLN A 193 -17.74 3.84 -12.38
CA GLN A 193 -16.35 4.07 -12.77
C GLN A 193 -15.74 2.92 -13.56
N PHE A 194 -16.06 1.69 -13.16
CA PHE A 194 -15.51 0.48 -13.76
C PHE A 194 -16.59 -0.31 -14.48
N ARG A 195 -16.21 -0.93 -15.58
CA ARG A 195 -17.12 -1.82 -16.31
C ARG A 195 -17.48 -3.02 -15.42
N PRO A 196 -18.76 -3.47 -15.42
CA PRO A 196 -19.17 -4.61 -14.62
C PRO A 196 -18.36 -5.89 -14.91
N GLU A 197 -17.97 -6.11 -16.17
CA GLU A 197 -17.11 -7.22 -16.57
C GLU A 197 -15.76 -7.22 -15.83
N PHE A 198 -15.15 -6.04 -15.62
CA PHE A 198 -13.89 -5.90 -14.88
C PHE A 198 -14.07 -6.24 -13.40
N LEU A 199 -15.07 -5.68 -12.74
CA LEU A 199 -15.34 -5.94 -11.33
C LEU A 199 -15.62 -7.42 -11.05
N ASN A 200 -16.31 -8.11 -11.96
CA ASN A 200 -16.63 -9.54 -11.85
C ASN A 200 -15.42 -10.46 -12.06
N ARG A 201 -14.28 -9.95 -12.53
CA ARG A 201 -13.04 -10.72 -12.69
C ARG A 201 -12.15 -10.67 -11.45
N LEU A 202 -12.40 -9.72 -10.55
CA LEU A 202 -11.68 -9.62 -9.30
C LEU A 202 -12.15 -10.70 -8.31
N ASP A 203 -11.23 -11.26 -7.58
CA ASP A 203 -11.54 -12.27 -6.55
C ASP A 203 -12.23 -11.64 -5.35
N ASP A 204 -11.82 -10.40 -4.99
CA ASP A 204 -12.48 -9.69 -3.88
C ASP A 204 -12.20 -8.17 -3.94
N ILE A 205 -13.12 -7.43 -3.28
CA ILE A 205 -13.01 -5.99 -3.02
C ILE A 205 -12.81 -5.80 -1.52
N VAL A 206 -11.73 -5.14 -1.15
CA VAL A 206 -11.32 -4.94 0.22
C VAL A 206 -11.47 -3.47 0.61
N TYR A 207 -12.31 -3.21 1.61
CA TYR A 207 -12.58 -1.86 2.11
C TYR A 207 -11.64 -1.51 3.26
N TYR A 208 -10.77 -0.52 3.04
CA TYR A 208 -9.90 0.02 4.08
C TYR A 208 -10.62 1.12 4.85
N LYS A 209 -10.59 1.02 6.16
CA LYS A 209 -11.13 2.02 7.08
C LYS A 209 -10.07 3.05 7.44
N SER A 210 -10.49 4.20 7.97
CA SER A 210 -9.56 5.15 8.59
C SER A 210 -8.91 4.52 9.82
N LEU A 211 -7.64 4.86 10.05
CA LEU A 211 -6.87 4.36 11.19
C LEU A 211 -7.42 4.90 12.52
N THR A 212 -7.39 4.07 13.54
CA THR A 212 -7.66 4.47 14.92
C THR A 212 -6.40 5.07 15.56
N LYS A 213 -6.54 5.82 16.66
CA LYS A 213 -5.37 6.38 17.39
C LYS A 213 -4.40 5.29 17.84
N ASP A 214 -4.89 4.13 18.28
CA ASP A 214 -4.05 3.01 18.70
C ASP A 214 -3.26 2.41 17.53
N GLU A 215 -3.90 2.28 16.35
CA GLU A 215 -3.23 1.81 15.14
C GLU A 215 -2.17 2.81 14.65
N ILE A 216 -2.44 4.11 14.79
CA ILE A 216 -1.47 5.17 14.48
C ILE A 216 -0.28 5.09 15.44
N GLY A 217 -0.51 4.88 16.75
CA GLY A 217 0.54 4.64 17.72
C GLY A 217 1.46 3.48 17.34
N GLY A 218 0.87 2.37 16.86
CA GLY A 218 1.63 1.24 16.34
C GLY A 218 2.45 1.57 15.08
N ILE A 219 1.95 2.47 14.21
CA ILE A 219 2.69 2.93 13.02
C ILE A 219 3.87 3.82 13.45
N VAL A 220 3.67 4.71 14.42
CA VAL A 220 4.75 5.52 15.01
C VAL A 220 5.84 4.63 15.59
N ASP A 221 5.49 3.59 16.34
CA ASP A 221 6.46 2.64 16.88
C ASP A 221 7.30 1.94 15.80
N LEU A 222 6.70 1.59 14.66
CA LEU A 222 7.42 1.01 13.53
C LEU A 222 8.37 2.00 12.87
N MET A 223 7.94 3.25 12.66
CA MET A 223 8.79 4.31 12.11
C MET A 223 9.97 4.62 13.03
N LEU A 224 9.71 4.65 14.34
CA LEU A 224 10.75 4.83 15.34
C LEU A 224 11.70 3.62 15.45
N ALA A 225 11.21 2.40 15.19
CA ALA A 225 12.06 1.21 15.13
C ALA A 225 13.04 1.25 13.94
N ASP A 226 12.59 1.74 12.77
CA ASP A 226 13.48 1.99 11.63
C ASP A 226 14.56 3.03 11.96
N LEU A 227 14.17 4.13 12.60
CA LEU A 227 15.11 5.15 13.06
C LEU A 227 16.10 4.59 14.08
N ARG A 228 15.65 3.76 15.04
CA ARG A 228 16.53 3.07 15.99
C ARG A 228 17.56 2.18 15.29
N SER A 229 17.16 1.45 14.25
CA SER A 229 18.08 0.62 13.47
C SER A 229 19.17 1.45 12.81
N ARG A 230 18.81 2.57 12.18
CA ARG A 230 19.77 3.49 11.54
C ARG A 230 20.72 4.16 12.56
N LEU A 231 20.27 4.44 13.77
CA LEU A 231 21.09 4.99 14.86
C LEU A 231 21.99 3.93 15.49
N ALA A 232 21.56 2.66 15.52
CA ALA A 232 22.38 1.56 16.00
C ALA A 232 23.66 1.38 15.19
N ASP A 233 23.63 1.63 13.86
CA ASP A 233 24.82 1.63 12.99
C ASP A 233 25.84 2.71 13.42
N LYS A 234 25.39 3.76 14.10
CA LYS A 234 26.21 4.82 14.70
C LYS A 234 26.54 4.57 16.18
N GLN A 235 26.19 3.40 16.69
CA GLN A 235 26.34 3.01 18.09
C GLN A 235 25.57 3.94 19.08
N LEU A 236 24.47 4.55 18.62
CA LEU A 236 23.59 5.38 19.44
C LEU A 236 22.27 4.64 19.73
N LYS A 237 21.76 4.81 20.94
CA LYS A 237 20.46 4.28 21.37
C LYS A 237 19.41 5.38 21.34
N LEU A 238 18.20 5.06 20.87
CA LEU A 238 17.07 5.98 20.87
C LEU A 238 15.95 5.48 21.78
N VAL A 239 15.61 6.28 22.76
CA VAL A 239 14.44 6.11 23.64
C VAL A 239 13.46 7.22 23.33
N VAL A 240 12.19 6.89 23.12
CA VAL A 240 11.10 7.86 22.92
C VAL A 240 10.05 7.58 23.99
N THR A 241 9.75 8.58 24.80
CA THR A 241 8.78 8.46 25.91
C THR A 241 7.35 8.34 25.36
N ASP A 242 6.44 7.80 26.15
CA ASP A 242 5.03 7.69 25.75
C ASP A 242 4.37 9.08 25.61
N ALA A 243 4.83 10.08 26.38
CA ALA A 243 4.42 11.47 26.22
C ALA A 243 4.83 12.02 24.85
N ALA A 244 6.08 11.79 24.43
CA ALA A 244 6.55 12.19 23.10
C ALA A 244 5.80 11.46 21.98
N LYS A 245 5.50 10.18 22.13
CA LYS A 245 4.69 9.43 21.16
C LYS A 245 3.29 10.00 21.02
N SER A 246 2.65 10.40 22.13
CA SER A 246 1.32 11.03 22.10
C SER A 246 1.33 12.33 21.29
N VAL A 247 2.35 13.19 21.48
CA VAL A 247 2.52 14.41 20.69
C VAL A 247 2.72 14.09 19.20
N ILE A 248 3.56 13.09 18.88
CA ILE A 248 3.78 12.66 17.48
C ILE A 248 2.48 12.18 16.84
N VAL A 249 1.64 11.45 17.59
CA VAL A 249 0.34 10.96 17.10
C VAL A 249 -0.63 12.10 16.89
N ASP A 250 -0.76 13.00 17.86
CA ASP A 250 -1.75 14.08 17.83
C ASP A 250 -1.41 15.14 16.75
N ASP A 251 -0.13 15.51 16.60
CA ASP A 251 0.31 16.52 15.64
C ASP A 251 0.62 15.96 14.24
N GLY A 252 1.00 14.69 14.16
CA GLY A 252 1.43 14.05 12.92
C GLY A 252 0.31 13.32 12.18
N TYR A 253 -0.88 13.16 12.74
CA TYR A 253 -1.99 12.47 12.11
C TYR A 253 -3.02 13.45 11.54
N ASP A 254 -3.50 13.13 10.35
CA ASP A 254 -4.62 13.82 9.70
C ASP A 254 -5.64 12.79 9.24
N PRO A 255 -6.95 12.93 9.60
CA PRO A 255 -7.99 11.99 9.20
C PRO A 255 -8.13 11.79 7.69
N ILE A 256 -7.85 12.82 6.88
CA ILE A 256 -7.98 12.81 5.42
C ILE A 256 -6.75 12.16 4.78
N TYR A 257 -5.54 12.51 5.27
CA TYR A 257 -4.27 12.05 4.71
C TYR A 257 -3.70 10.81 5.40
N GLY A 258 -4.37 10.33 6.46
CA GLY A 258 -3.99 9.14 7.21
C GLY A 258 -2.62 9.26 7.88
N ALA A 259 -1.80 8.21 7.75
CA ALA A 259 -0.46 8.16 8.34
C ALA A 259 0.64 8.83 7.47
N ARG A 260 0.33 9.36 6.27
CA ARG A 260 1.33 10.03 5.42
C ARG A 260 2.02 11.23 6.10
N PRO A 261 1.31 12.14 6.80
CA PRO A 261 1.93 13.26 7.49
C PRO A 261 2.87 12.83 8.62
N LEU A 262 2.61 11.70 9.30
CA LEU A 262 3.46 11.19 10.39
C LEU A 262 4.92 11.06 10.01
N LYS A 263 5.21 10.53 8.82
CA LYS A 263 6.60 10.39 8.35
C LYS A 263 7.29 11.74 8.24
N ARG A 264 6.60 12.74 7.70
CA ARG A 264 7.14 14.11 7.57
C ARG A 264 7.32 14.74 8.94
N TYR A 265 6.36 14.53 9.85
CA TYR A 265 6.44 15.06 11.22
C TYR A 265 7.63 14.48 11.97
N ILE A 266 7.81 13.15 11.96
CA ILE A 266 8.97 12.48 12.57
C ILE A 266 10.27 12.98 11.96
N GLN A 267 10.35 13.10 10.63
CA GLN A 267 11.54 13.60 9.96
C GLN A 267 11.87 15.04 10.36
N ALA A 268 10.89 15.92 10.36
CA ALA A 268 11.09 17.33 10.67
C ALA A 268 11.40 17.58 12.15
N ASN A 269 10.71 16.89 13.07
CA ASN A 269 10.77 17.21 14.50
C ASN A 269 11.64 16.24 15.31
N VAL A 270 11.77 14.97 14.91
CA VAL A 270 12.57 13.97 15.62
C VAL A 270 13.92 13.77 14.95
N GLU A 271 13.95 13.37 13.66
CA GLU A 271 15.20 13.08 12.95
C GLU A 271 16.09 14.33 12.83
N THR A 272 15.49 15.50 12.53
CA THR A 272 16.23 16.75 12.41
C THR A 272 16.82 17.20 13.76
N MET A 273 16.09 17.00 14.86
CA MET A 273 16.57 17.33 16.22
C MET A 273 17.76 16.44 16.59
N ILE A 274 17.64 15.13 16.38
CA ILE A 274 18.72 14.16 16.61
C ILE A 274 19.93 14.47 15.72
N ALA A 275 19.71 14.80 14.44
CA ALA A 275 20.78 15.11 13.51
C ALA A 275 21.60 16.35 13.95
N LYS A 276 20.95 17.39 14.48
CA LYS A 276 21.63 18.57 15.01
C LYS A 276 22.54 18.24 16.19
N GLU A 277 22.10 17.39 17.11
CA GLU A 277 22.90 16.96 18.25
C GLU A 277 24.11 16.11 17.84
N ILE A 278 23.91 15.17 16.90
CA ILE A 278 25.02 14.35 16.38
C ILE A 278 26.07 15.22 15.67
N ILE A 279 25.63 16.18 14.84
CA ILE A 279 26.55 17.09 14.11
C ILE A 279 27.23 18.06 15.08
N GLY A 280 26.53 18.48 16.14
CA GLY A 280 27.09 19.34 17.20
C GLY A 280 28.17 18.68 18.02
N GLY A 281 28.38 17.36 17.89
CA GLY A 281 29.42 16.63 18.62
C GLY A 281 29.10 16.41 20.10
N ASN A 282 27.83 16.57 20.50
CA ASN A 282 27.40 16.48 21.91
C ASN A 282 27.23 15.04 22.40
N HIS A 283 27.36 14.05 21.49
CA HIS A 283 27.18 12.63 21.80
C HIS A 283 28.33 11.78 21.30
N VAL A 284 28.68 10.76 22.10
CA VAL A 284 29.69 9.76 21.76
C VAL A 284 29.05 8.38 21.50
N PRO A 285 29.75 7.49 20.80
CA PRO A 285 29.29 6.12 20.61
C PRO A 285 28.98 5.44 21.95
N GLY A 286 27.79 4.88 22.10
CA GLY A 286 27.28 4.28 23.33
C GLY A 286 26.22 5.11 24.07
N ASP A 287 26.05 6.38 23.72
CA ASP A 287 25.08 7.26 24.36
C ASP A 287 23.63 6.88 24.00
N THR A 288 22.73 7.31 24.91
CA THR A 288 21.28 7.15 24.74
C THR A 288 20.65 8.52 24.55
N LEU A 289 20.04 8.72 23.40
CA LEU A 289 19.23 9.89 23.07
C LEU A 289 17.80 9.66 23.54
N THR A 290 17.29 10.51 24.41
CA THR A 290 15.91 10.40 24.89
C THR A 290 15.06 11.54 24.34
N VAL A 291 14.08 11.20 23.49
CA VAL A 291 13.07 12.16 23.02
C VAL A 291 11.90 12.15 24.00
N ASP A 292 11.64 13.29 24.59
CA ASP A 292 10.56 13.52 25.55
C ASP A 292 9.63 14.63 25.09
N ALA A 293 8.55 14.88 25.83
CA ALA A 293 7.62 15.98 25.56
C ALA A 293 7.50 16.90 26.76
N GLU A 294 7.73 18.19 26.55
CA GLU A 294 7.51 19.26 27.53
C GLU A 294 6.58 20.33 26.96
N ASN A 295 5.52 20.65 27.68
CA ASN A 295 4.54 21.64 27.26
C ASN A 295 3.98 21.43 25.83
N GLY A 296 3.77 20.17 25.44
CA GLY A 296 3.27 19.82 24.11
C GLY A 296 4.32 19.92 22.98
N LYS A 297 5.61 20.10 23.29
CA LYS A 297 6.70 20.14 22.31
C LYS A 297 7.69 19.01 22.56
N LEU A 298 8.25 18.47 21.48
CA LEU A 298 9.30 17.46 21.59
C LEU A 298 10.62 18.11 22.01
N VAL A 299 11.30 17.48 22.96
CA VAL A 299 12.61 17.87 23.48
C VAL A 299 13.54 16.66 23.47
N LEU A 300 14.84 16.88 23.26
CA LEU A 300 15.87 15.85 23.35
C LEU A 300 16.66 16.02 24.64
N ARG A 301 16.90 14.90 25.32
CA ARG A 301 17.68 14.82 26.57
C ARG A 301 18.78 13.75 26.44
#